data_1b9f40ea46c81db2bd76f6a2b961902b
#
_entry.id   1b9f40ea46c81db2bd76f6a2b961902b
#
_cell.length_a   1.000
_cell.length_b   1.000
_cell.length_c   1.000
_cell.angle_alpha   90.00
_cell.angle_beta   90.00
_cell.angle_gamma   90.00
#
_symmetry.space_group_name_H-M   'P 1'
#
loop_
_entity.id
_entity.type
_entity.pdbx_description
1 polymer ?
#
loop_
_entity_poly.entity_id
_entity_poly.type
_entity_poly.pdbx_seq_one_letter_code
_entity_poly.pdbx_strand_id
1 'polypeptide(L)'
;PSVFRNTELIYSNELAAALAEMRNPDGTPRFKGSLCEGTDALLGYRSPNYVYKPPAVNESLTADRDKPFGLLLKNFRLSDDIAFRFSNRGWEEWPLSAEKFAKWVHQINGDGYLCNLFMDYETFGEHQWADTGIFEFLDKLPEAIFDVAPGENHFATPSEVFDRFE
;
A
#
# COMPACT_ATOMS: atom_id res chain seq x y z
N PRO A 1 -8.01 15.27 3.67
CA PRO A 1 -7.04 14.21 3.36
C PRO A 1 -5.87 14.78 2.57
N SER A 2 -4.66 14.34 2.90
CA SER A 2 -3.42 14.80 2.27
C SER A 2 -2.79 13.75 1.32
N VAL A 3 -3.45 12.62 1.16
CA VAL A 3 -3.08 11.55 0.23
C VAL A 3 -4.26 11.26 -0.69
N PHE A 4 -4.00 11.13 -1.96
CA PHE A 4 -5.00 10.86 -2.97
C PHE A 4 -5.10 9.36 -3.26
N ARG A 5 -6.31 8.86 -3.46
CA ARG A 5 -6.58 7.54 -4.01
C ARG A 5 -7.64 7.67 -5.09
N ASN A 6 -7.30 7.22 -6.29
CA ASN A 6 -8.27 7.11 -7.37
C ASN A 6 -9.07 5.80 -7.25
N THR A 7 -10.22 5.72 -7.91
CA THR A 7 -10.96 4.47 -8.06
C THR A 7 -10.04 3.42 -8.70
N GLU A 8 -10.16 2.16 -8.28
CA GLU A 8 -9.36 1.03 -8.78
C GLU A 8 -7.83 1.29 -8.80
N LEU A 9 -7.35 2.23 -7.97
CA LEU A 9 -5.94 2.65 -7.94
C LEU A 9 -5.39 3.12 -9.30
N ILE A 10 -6.26 3.53 -10.23
CA ILE A 10 -5.89 4.03 -11.56
C ILE A 10 -4.94 5.21 -11.40
N TYR A 11 -3.83 5.13 -12.08
CA TYR A 11 -2.74 6.11 -12.03
C TYR A 11 -2.24 6.46 -13.42
N SER A 12 -1.86 7.73 -13.61
CA SER A 12 -1.00 8.17 -14.70
C SER A 12 -0.06 9.29 -14.22
N ASN A 13 1.03 9.52 -14.94
CA ASN A 13 1.98 10.58 -14.58
C ASN A 13 1.35 11.98 -14.73
N GLU A 14 0.43 12.14 -15.68
CA GLU A 14 -0.32 13.40 -15.88
C GLU A 14 -1.27 13.65 -14.69
N LEU A 15 -1.90 12.61 -14.16
CA LEU A 15 -2.71 12.72 -12.95
C LEU A 15 -1.84 13.13 -11.76
N ALA A 16 -0.67 12.52 -11.60
CA ALA A 16 0.28 12.90 -10.53
C ALA A 16 0.71 14.36 -10.67
N ALA A 17 1.00 14.83 -11.88
CA ALA A 17 1.34 16.23 -12.14
C ALA A 17 0.22 17.19 -11.73
N ALA A 18 -1.02 16.89 -12.15
CA ALA A 18 -2.19 17.70 -11.80
C ALA A 18 -2.43 17.74 -10.28
N LEU A 19 -2.32 16.60 -9.60
CA LEU A 19 -2.46 16.52 -8.14
C LEU A 19 -1.36 17.28 -7.40
N ALA A 20 -0.15 17.22 -7.94
CA ALA A 20 1.00 17.91 -7.37
C ALA A 20 0.89 19.43 -7.45
N GLU A 21 0.17 19.97 -8.42
CA GLU A 21 -0.08 21.42 -8.58
C GLU A 21 -1.20 21.94 -7.66
N MET A 22 -2.06 21.05 -7.13
CA MET A 22 -3.16 21.47 -6.28
C MET A 22 -2.67 22.08 -4.96
N ARG A 23 -3.30 23.20 -4.59
CA ARG A 23 -2.97 23.94 -3.35
C ARG A 23 -4.20 24.08 -2.46
N ASN A 24 -3.93 24.17 -1.17
CA ASN A 24 -4.90 24.62 -0.18
C ASN A 24 -5.06 26.15 -0.28
N PRO A 25 -6.11 26.75 0.34
CA PRO A 25 -6.30 28.21 0.36
C PRO A 25 -5.13 29.01 0.94
N ASP A 26 -4.31 28.39 1.78
CA ASP A 26 -3.10 28.98 2.39
C ASP A 26 -1.85 28.85 1.50
N GLY A 27 -1.98 28.30 0.29
CA GLY A 27 -0.91 28.08 -0.66
C GLY A 27 -0.08 26.80 -0.45
N THR A 28 -0.31 26.05 0.64
CA THR A 28 0.39 24.79 0.87
C THR A 28 -0.03 23.68 -0.09
N PRO A 29 0.82 22.69 -0.41
CA PRO A 29 0.44 21.54 -1.23
C PRO A 29 -0.80 20.83 -0.68
N ARG A 30 -1.78 20.55 -1.54
CA ARG A 30 -3.01 19.83 -1.17
C ARG A 30 -2.72 18.37 -0.88
N PHE A 31 -1.88 17.73 -1.68
CA PHE A 31 -1.56 16.31 -1.58
C PHE A 31 -0.06 16.08 -1.44
N LYS A 32 0.32 15.16 -0.56
CA LYS A 32 1.69 14.66 -0.36
C LYS A 32 2.03 13.59 -1.40
N GLY A 33 1.03 12.85 -1.88
CA GLY A 33 1.22 11.75 -2.80
C GLY A 33 -0.09 11.02 -3.14
N SER A 34 0.05 9.93 -3.86
CA SER A 34 -1.05 9.08 -4.32
C SER A 34 -0.80 7.60 -4.03
N LEU A 35 -1.90 6.86 -3.83
CA LEU A 35 -1.90 5.39 -3.84
C LEU A 35 -2.11 4.90 -5.27
N CYS A 36 -1.37 3.88 -5.68
CA CYS A 36 -1.44 3.33 -7.04
C CYS A 36 -1.32 1.82 -7.04
N GLU A 37 -1.72 1.21 -8.15
CA GLU A 37 -1.49 -0.21 -8.40
C GLU A 37 0.01 -0.49 -8.55
N GLY A 38 0.45 -1.68 -8.10
CA GLY A 38 1.85 -2.12 -8.09
C GLY A 38 2.05 -3.44 -8.83
N THR A 39 1.59 -3.51 -10.09
CA THR A 39 1.68 -4.75 -10.88
C THR A 39 3.11 -5.04 -11.34
N ASP A 40 3.48 -6.32 -11.36
CA ASP A 40 4.79 -6.80 -11.83
C ASP A 40 5.12 -6.32 -13.26
N ALA A 41 4.11 -6.20 -14.12
CA ALA A 41 4.27 -5.72 -15.50
C ALA A 41 4.82 -4.28 -15.59
N LEU A 42 4.47 -3.44 -14.62
CA LEU A 42 4.93 -2.04 -14.54
C LEU A 42 6.21 -1.90 -13.72
N LEU A 43 6.33 -2.68 -12.66
CA LEU A 43 7.48 -2.64 -11.76
C LEU A 43 8.73 -3.30 -12.36
N GLY A 44 8.54 -4.37 -13.17
CA GLY A 44 9.65 -5.17 -13.68
C GLY A 44 10.41 -5.82 -12.52
N TYR A 45 11.68 -5.46 -12.34
CA TYR A 45 12.53 -5.96 -11.25
C TYR A 45 12.38 -5.18 -9.93
N ARG A 46 11.57 -4.12 -9.92
CA ARG A 46 11.41 -3.27 -8.74
C ARG A 46 10.41 -3.87 -7.76
N SER A 47 10.62 -3.59 -6.47
CA SER A 47 9.69 -3.97 -5.41
C SER A 47 8.63 -2.89 -5.18
N PRO A 48 7.36 -3.23 -4.89
CA PRO A 48 6.35 -2.26 -4.48
C PRO A 48 6.56 -1.73 -3.05
N ASN A 49 7.56 -2.25 -2.34
CA ASN A 49 7.75 -2.03 -0.91
C ASN A 49 8.62 -0.80 -0.58
N TYR A 50 8.66 0.17 -1.51
CA TYR A 50 9.34 1.46 -1.37
C TYR A 50 8.40 2.62 -1.71
N VAL A 51 8.76 3.82 -1.24
CA VAL A 51 8.15 5.06 -1.74
C VAL A 51 8.77 5.40 -3.08
N TYR A 52 7.94 5.68 -4.07
CA TYR A 52 8.37 6.07 -5.41
C TYR A 52 8.07 7.55 -5.66
N LYS A 53 8.77 8.11 -6.64
CA LYS A 53 8.49 9.44 -7.20
C LYS A 53 7.97 9.25 -8.63
N PRO A 54 6.92 9.97 -9.05
CA PRO A 54 6.56 9.97 -10.46
C PRO A 54 7.72 10.53 -11.27
N PRO A 55 7.96 10.02 -12.50
CA PRO A 55 8.90 10.66 -13.39
C PRO A 55 8.45 12.10 -13.63
N ALA A 56 9.41 13.03 -13.72
CA ALA A 56 9.10 14.41 -13.98
C ALA A 56 8.43 14.55 -15.35
N VAL A 57 7.12 14.77 -15.34
CA VAL A 57 6.34 15.10 -16.56
C VAL A 57 6.51 16.58 -16.85
N ASN A 58 6.78 17.41 -15.83
CA ASN A 58 7.13 18.82 -15.90
C ASN A 58 8.07 19.17 -14.73
N GLU A 59 8.94 20.16 -14.92
CA GLU A 59 9.81 20.70 -13.85
C GLU A 59 9.01 21.20 -12.62
N SER A 60 7.72 21.51 -12.80
CA SER A 60 6.79 21.92 -11.74
C SER A 60 6.54 20.87 -10.66
N LEU A 61 6.81 19.57 -10.91
CA LEU A 61 6.64 18.53 -9.89
C LEU A 61 7.65 18.62 -8.74
N THR A 62 8.74 19.32 -8.93
CA THR A 62 9.84 19.39 -7.96
C THR A 62 10.22 20.82 -7.53
N ALA A 63 9.81 21.85 -8.27
CA ALA A 63 10.40 23.18 -8.18
C ALA A 63 10.08 23.98 -6.89
N ASP A 64 9.03 23.64 -6.13
CA ASP A 64 8.54 24.46 -5.01
C ASP A 64 8.08 23.63 -3.79
N ARG A 65 8.69 22.47 -3.56
CA ARG A 65 8.28 21.58 -2.48
C ARG A 65 9.44 21.23 -1.57
N ASP A 66 9.23 21.38 -0.28
CA ASP A 66 10.13 20.83 0.74
C ASP A 66 10.26 19.30 0.61
N LYS A 67 9.19 18.65 0.12
CA LYS A 67 9.15 17.20 -0.16
C LYS A 67 8.50 16.92 -1.52
N PRO A 68 9.06 16.01 -2.32
CA PRO A 68 8.50 15.62 -3.61
C PRO A 68 7.13 14.93 -3.44
N PHE A 69 6.29 14.97 -4.49
CA PHE A 69 5.06 14.17 -4.54
C PHE A 69 5.42 12.68 -4.59
N GLY A 70 4.88 11.90 -3.66
CA GLY A 70 5.21 10.48 -3.50
C GLY A 70 4.16 9.54 -4.07
N LEU A 71 4.57 8.30 -4.33
CA LEU A 71 3.70 7.20 -4.74
C LEU A 71 3.87 6.03 -3.79
N LEU A 72 2.75 5.50 -3.29
CA LEU A 72 2.68 4.23 -2.58
C LEU A 72 2.03 3.19 -3.48
N LEU A 73 2.77 2.14 -3.76
CA LEU A 73 2.34 1.08 -4.67
C LEU A 73 1.77 -0.09 -3.87
N LYS A 74 0.64 -0.63 -4.34
CA LYS A 74 0.04 -1.84 -3.77
C LYS A 74 1.04 -2.98 -3.82
N ASN A 75 1.27 -3.66 -2.71
CA ASN A 75 1.85 -4.99 -2.75
C ASN A 75 0.77 -5.94 -3.29
N PHE A 76 0.78 -6.09 -4.61
CA PHE A 76 -0.21 -6.82 -5.37
C PHE A 76 -0.38 -8.26 -4.86
N ARG A 77 0.74 -8.99 -4.69
CA ARG A 77 0.71 -10.40 -4.30
C ARG A 77 0.08 -10.62 -2.94
N LEU A 78 0.57 -9.92 -1.92
CA LEU A 78 0.05 -10.05 -0.55
C LEU A 78 -1.37 -9.51 -0.42
N SER A 79 -1.73 -8.46 -1.15
CA SER A 79 -3.12 -7.98 -1.17
C SER A 79 -4.08 -9.01 -1.76
N ASP A 80 -3.69 -9.66 -2.85
CA ASP A 80 -4.49 -10.68 -3.52
C ASP A 80 -4.57 -12.00 -2.73
N ASP A 81 -3.56 -12.31 -1.92
CA ASP A 81 -3.59 -13.45 -1.00
C ASP A 81 -4.75 -13.31 -0.01
N ILE A 82 -5.03 -12.10 0.45
CA ILE A 82 -6.19 -11.82 1.31
C ILE A 82 -7.46 -11.70 0.47
N ALA A 83 -7.46 -10.89 -0.60
CA ALA A 83 -8.67 -10.52 -1.30
C ALA A 83 -9.28 -11.69 -2.09
N PHE A 84 -8.46 -12.53 -2.73
CA PHE A 84 -8.92 -13.53 -3.69
C PHE A 84 -8.54 -14.97 -3.33
N ARG A 85 -7.36 -15.17 -2.73
CA ARG A 85 -6.88 -16.55 -2.46
C ARG A 85 -7.26 -17.09 -1.09
N PHE A 86 -7.66 -16.23 -0.16
CA PHE A 86 -7.90 -16.59 1.25
C PHE A 86 -8.83 -17.81 1.43
N SER A 87 -9.95 -17.85 0.72
CA SER A 87 -10.91 -18.95 0.79
C SER A 87 -10.68 -20.08 -0.22
N ASN A 88 -9.69 -19.96 -1.09
CA ASN A 88 -9.39 -20.95 -2.11
C ASN A 88 -8.70 -22.19 -1.50
N ARG A 89 -9.46 -23.26 -1.25
CA ARG A 89 -8.94 -24.52 -0.69
C ARG A 89 -7.97 -25.27 -1.60
N GLY A 90 -7.91 -24.91 -2.89
CA GLY A 90 -6.94 -25.46 -3.85
C GLY A 90 -5.62 -24.69 -3.90
N TRP A 91 -5.52 -23.59 -3.18
CA TRP A 91 -4.28 -22.82 -3.10
C TRP A 91 -3.28 -23.52 -2.17
N GLU A 92 -2.03 -23.66 -2.62
CA GLU A 92 -0.98 -24.40 -1.89
C GLU A 92 -0.73 -23.85 -0.47
N GLU A 93 -0.99 -22.57 -0.26
CA GLU A 93 -0.79 -21.90 1.03
C GLU A 93 -2.06 -21.90 1.91
N TRP A 94 -3.16 -22.51 1.44
CA TRP A 94 -4.37 -22.64 2.24
C TRP A 94 -4.17 -23.65 3.39
N PRO A 95 -4.68 -23.40 4.61
CA PRO A 95 -5.32 -22.17 5.07
C PRO A 95 -4.29 -21.08 5.41
N LEU A 96 -4.64 -19.81 5.09
CA LEU A 96 -3.83 -18.68 5.46
C LEU A 96 -4.16 -18.25 6.89
N SER A 97 -3.19 -18.38 7.81
CA SER A 97 -3.30 -17.82 9.16
C SER A 97 -2.65 -16.44 9.27
N ALA A 98 -3.03 -15.67 10.30
CA ALA A 98 -2.44 -14.37 10.59
C ALA A 98 -0.92 -14.47 10.84
N GLU A 99 -0.48 -15.51 11.57
CA GLU A 99 0.94 -15.73 11.88
C GLU A 99 1.75 -16.10 10.63
N LYS A 100 1.16 -16.88 9.71
CA LYS A 100 1.78 -17.21 8.43
C LYS A 100 1.94 -15.96 7.56
N PHE A 101 0.89 -15.17 7.45
CA PHE A 101 0.90 -13.92 6.70
C PHE A 101 1.87 -12.89 7.31
N ALA A 102 1.90 -12.77 8.63
CA ALA A 102 2.83 -11.90 9.33
C ALA A 102 4.29 -12.23 9.02
N LYS A 103 4.64 -13.52 8.91
CA LYS A 103 5.99 -13.94 8.48
C LYS A 103 6.32 -13.51 7.07
N TRP A 104 5.36 -13.55 6.14
CA TRP A 104 5.56 -13.07 4.76
C TRP A 104 5.76 -11.55 4.70
N VAL A 105 4.99 -10.81 5.50
CA VAL A 105 5.18 -9.37 5.63
C VAL A 105 6.57 -9.06 6.20
N HIS A 106 6.98 -9.80 7.24
CA HIS A 106 8.30 -9.61 7.85
C HIS A 106 9.47 -9.91 6.90
N GLN A 107 9.31 -10.83 5.95
CA GLN A 107 10.33 -11.13 4.94
C GLN A 107 10.64 -9.96 4.00
N ILE A 108 9.83 -8.89 4.00
CA ILE A 108 10.12 -7.64 3.28
C ILE A 108 11.29 -6.89 3.91
N ASN A 109 11.56 -7.06 5.20
CA ASN A 109 12.68 -6.42 5.89
C ASN A 109 14.02 -6.82 5.22
N GLY A 110 14.76 -5.78 4.80
CA GLY A 110 16.00 -5.94 4.04
C GLY A 110 15.85 -5.80 2.53
N ASP A 111 14.62 -5.93 1.98
CA ASP A 111 14.28 -5.73 0.56
C ASP A 111 13.13 -4.72 0.38
N GLY A 112 12.94 -3.89 1.37
CA GLY A 112 11.92 -2.85 1.44
C GLY A 112 11.67 -2.43 2.87
N TYR A 113 10.87 -1.38 3.04
CA TYR A 113 10.49 -0.85 4.36
C TYR A 113 9.00 -0.55 4.48
N LEU A 114 8.22 -0.93 3.48
CA LEU A 114 6.76 -0.77 3.45
C LEU A 114 6.09 -2.05 2.99
N CYS A 115 4.89 -2.29 3.49
CA CYS A 115 3.96 -3.25 2.94
C CYS A 115 2.60 -2.58 2.77
N ASN A 116 2.28 -2.19 1.55
CA ASN A 116 1.02 -1.52 1.23
C ASN A 116 -0.03 -2.56 0.83
N LEU A 117 -0.94 -2.87 1.73
CA LEU A 117 -2.06 -3.79 1.47
C LEU A 117 -3.28 -2.95 1.10
N PHE A 118 -3.60 -2.92 -0.19
CA PHE A 118 -4.76 -2.19 -0.72
C PHE A 118 -5.75 -3.18 -1.31
N MET A 119 -6.99 -3.12 -0.86
CA MET A 119 -8.09 -3.94 -1.34
C MET A 119 -9.41 -3.22 -1.13
N ASP A 120 -10.45 -3.70 -1.77
CA ASP A 120 -11.78 -3.15 -1.63
C ASP A 120 -12.41 -3.55 -0.30
N TYR A 121 -13.28 -2.69 0.22
CA TYR A 121 -13.88 -2.89 1.53
C TYR A 121 -14.80 -4.12 1.56
N GLU A 122 -15.46 -4.39 0.44
CA GLU A 122 -16.29 -5.58 0.22
C GLU A 122 -15.53 -6.90 0.23
N THR A 123 -14.19 -6.88 0.20
CA THR A 123 -13.39 -8.06 0.48
C THR A 123 -13.84 -8.73 1.78
N PHE A 124 -14.17 -7.94 2.81
CA PHE A 124 -14.55 -8.41 4.13
C PHE A 124 -16.08 -8.48 4.27
N GLY A 125 -16.66 -9.61 3.93
CA GLY A 125 -18.09 -9.90 4.11
C GLY A 125 -18.85 -10.20 2.82
N GLU A 126 -18.34 -9.78 1.65
CA GLU A 126 -18.94 -10.12 0.35
C GLU A 126 -18.07 -11.10 -0.44
N HIS A 127 -16.79 -10.79 -0.65
CA HIS A 127 -15.88 -11.69 -1.37
C HIS A 127 -15.37 -12.81 -0.46
N GLN A 128 -15.00 -12.46 0.76
CA GLN A 128 -14.59 -13.39 1.80
C GLN A 128 -15.65 -13.37 2.91
N TRP A 129 -16.49 -14.38 2.96
CA TRP A 129 -17.60 -14.49 3.91
C TRP A 129 -17.11 -14.88 5.30
N ALA A 130 -17.94 -14.69 6.32
CA ALA A 130 -17.60 -14.97 7.71
C ALA A 130 -17.15 -16.42 7.97
N ASP A 131 -17.74 -17.38 7.28
CA ASP A 131 -17.41 -18.80 7.40
C ASP A 131 -16.05 -19.17 6.79
N THR A 132 -15.43 -18.29 6.03
CA THR A 132 -14.04 -18.45 5.57
C THR A 132 -13.01 -18.24 6.67
N GLY A 133 -13.38 -17.59 7.78
CA GLY A 133 -12.48 -17.20 8.86
C GLY A 133 -11.78 -15.86 8.64
N ILE A 134 -12.19 -15.08 7.62
CA ILE A 134 -11.54 -13.81 7.27
C ILE A 134 -11.56 -12.79 8.41
N PHE A 135 -12.65 -12.74 9.18
CA PHE A 135 -12.76 -11.79 10.29
C PHE A 135 -11.85 -12.17 11.47
N GLU A 136 -11.72 -13.47 11.75
CA GLU A 136 -10.78 -13.95 12.76
C GLU A 136 -9.32 -13.69 12.34
N PHE A 137 -9.01 -13.90 11.06
CA PHE A 137 -7.72 -13.54 10.48
C PHE A 137 -7.43 -12.04 10.67
N LEU A 138 -8.39 -11.17 10.31
CA LEU A 138 -8.23 -9.72 10.39
C LEU A 138 -8.05 -9.24 11.85
N ASP A 139 -8.77 -9.85 12.79
CA ASP A 139 -8.68 -9.53 14.23
C ASP A 139 -7.30 -9.88 14.79
N LYS A 140 -6.73 -11.04 14.39
CA LYS A 140 -5.43 -11.51 14.86
C LYS A 140 -4.23 -10.91 14.14
N LEU A 141 -4.42 -10.40 12.92
CA LEU A 141 -3.32 -9.96 12.08
C LEU A 141 -2.44 -8.87 12.71
N PRO A 142 -2.99 -7.82 13.36
CA PRO A 142 -2.16 -6.79 13.99
C PRO A 142 -1.22 -7.34 15.07
N GLU A 143 -1.72 -8.21 15.94
CA GLU A 143 -0.91 -8.84 16.98
C GLU A 143 0.18 -9.72 16.37
N ALA A 144 -0.17 -10.56 15.40
CA ALA A 144 0.79 -11.42 14.71
C ALA A 144 1.91 -10.64 14.01
N ILE A 145 1.61 -9.46 13.43
CA ILE A 145 2.61 -8.57 12.82
C ILE A 145 3.59 -8.04 13.86
N PHE A 146 3.12 -7.69 15.06
CA PHE A 146 4.01 -7.24 16.15
C PHE A 146 4.82 -8.39 16.75
N ASP A 147 4.21 -9.57 16.89
CA ASP A 147 4.84 -10.72 17.54
C ASP A 147 5.95 -11.36 16.70
N VAL A 148 5.85 -11.30 15.37
CA VAL A 148 6.86 -11.90 14.49
C VAL A 148 8.24 -11.26 14.65
N ALA A 149 8.29 -9.96 14.96
CA ALA A 149 9.51 -9.22 15.23
C ALA A 149 9.20 -8.00 16.13
N PRO A 150 9.21 -8.17 17.46
CA PRO A 150 8.86 -7.12 18.39
C PRO A 150 9.72 -5.87 18.21
N GLY A 151 9.06 -4.74 17.99
CA GLY A 151 9.70 -3.43 17.82
C GLY A 151 10.23 -3.11 16.42
N GLU A 152 10.17 -4.05 15.46
CA GLU A 152 10.61 -3.82 14.09
C GLU A 152 9.46 -3.37 13.17
N ASN A 153 8.25 -3.87 13.40
CA ASN A 153 7.10 -3.57 12.57
C ASN A 153 6.15 -2.58 13.26
N HIS A 154 5.51 -1.73 12.49
CA HIS A 154 4.44 -0.84 12.98
C HIS A 154 3.47 -0.47 11.86
N PHE A 155 2.23 -0.18 12.22
CA PHE A 155 1.25 0.37 11.30
C PHE A 155 1.43 1.87 11.17
N ALA A 156 1.26 2.38 9.95
CA ALA A 156 1.33 3.80 9.64
C ALA A 156 0.22 4.19 8.67
N THR A 157 -0.25 5.42 8.78
CA THR A 157 -1.10 6.00 7.75
C THR A 157 -0.27 6.39 6.52
N PRO A 158 -0.86 6.43 5.32
CA PRO A 158 -0.14 6.89 4.12
C PRO A 158 0.48 8.29 4.28
N SER A 159 -0.15 9.18 5.06
CA SER A 159 0.40 10.51 5.32
C SER A 159 1.67 10.47 6.16
N GLU A 160 1.70 9.62 7.20
CA GLU A 160 2.90 9.42 8.04
C GLU A 160 4.04 8.80 7.25
N VAL A 161 3.73 7.89 6.32
CA VAL A 161 4.75 7.32 5.44
C VAL A 161 5.42 8.40 4.59
N PHE A 162 4.65 9.30 3.95
CA PHE A 162 5.21 10.41 3.17
C PHE A 162 5.94 11.45 4.03
N ASP A 163 5.64 11.55 5.32
CA ASP A 163 6.39 12.43 6.23
C ASP A 163 7.73 11.82 6.66
N ARG A 164 7.81 10.49 6.69
CA ARG A 164 8.97 9.75 7.20
C ARG A 164 9.99 9.40 6.11
N PHE A 165 9.53 9.08 4.90
CA PHE A 165 10.35 8.63 3.79
C PHE A 165 10.35 9.66 2.68
N GLU A 166 11.55 10.07 2.23
CA GLU A 166 11.79 11.05 1.16
C GLU A 166 12.10 10.36 -0.18
#